data_8f16815810e0244369e0df978a8b8fb3
#
_entry.id   8f16815810e0244369e0df978a8b8fb3
#
_cell.length_a   1.000
_cell.length_b   1.000
_cell.length_c   1.000
_cell.angle_alpha   90.00
_cell.angle_beta   90.00
_cell.angle_gamma   90.00
#
_symmetry.space_group_name_H-M   'P 1'
#
loop_
_entity.id
_entity.type
_entity.pdbx_description
1 polymer ?
#
loop_
_entity_poly.entity_id
_entity_poly.type
_entity_poly.pdbx_seq_one_letter_code
_entity_poly.pdbx_strand_id
1 'polypeptide(L)'
;LFDSFSLEEVLNLEIACVKAFKESEIKMFHTMWQKGLNSPLTSSVGRLFDAVASFANILHIQSYEGETGLQIEQYYDKTITQSYAYEIIEDKIELSFMIKQMILEKDKKQICSKFINTIGQIILDISNLHKDLPIVLGGGVFQNRTLLELLINKFKEQNREFYYNKDIPLNDGGIS
;
A
#
# COMPACT_ATOMS: atom_id res chain seq x y z
N LEU A 1 -11.41 -4.71 0.07
CA LEU A 1 -12.72 -4.10 0.30
C LEU A 1 -13.58 -4.93 1.25
N PHE A 2 -13.78 -6.22 0.99
CA PHE A 2 -14.68 -7.07 1.78
C PHE A 2 -14.26 -7.31 3.24
N ASP A 3 -13.00 -7.08 3.59
CA ASP A 3 -12.57 -7.06 5.00
C ASP A 3 -12.99 -5.76 5.72
N SER A 4 -13.20 -4.68 4.96
CA SER A 4 -13.47 -3.35 5.52
C SER A 4 -14.94 -2.93 5.42
N PHE A 5 -15.70 -3.53 4.49
CA PHE A 5 -17.07 -3.18 4.17
C PHE A 5 -17.93 -4.43 3.98
N SER A 6 -19.19 -4.36 4.36
CA SER A 6 -20.19 -5.36 4.01
C SER A 6 -20.43 -5.39 2.49
N LEU A 7 -21.02 -6.48 1.98
CA LEU A 7 -21.38 -6.58 0.56
C LEU A 7 -22.31 -5.43 0.11
N GLU A 8 -23.29 -5.06 0.95
CA GLU A 8 -24.21 -3.97 0.65
C GLU A 8 -23.48 -2.63 0.54
N GLU A 9 -22.57 -2.34 1.46
CA GLU A 9 -21.74 -1.13 1.40
C GLU A 9 -20.88 -1.13 0.13
N VAL A 10 -20.22 -2.25 -0.22
CA VAL A 10 -19.40 -2.34 -1.45
C VAL A 10 -20.24 -2.06 -2.69
N LEU A 11 -21.45 -2.61 -2.80
CA LEU A 11 -22.33 -2.38 -3.94
C LEU A 11 -22.73 -0.90 -4.09
N ASN A 12 -22.73 -0.14 -3.01
CA ASN A 12 -23.07 1.29 -2.99
C ASN A 12 -21.83 2.21 -3.10
N LEU A 13 -20.61 1.68 -3.20
CA LEU A 13 -19.41 2.50 -3.35
C LEU A 13 -19.35 3.18 -4.72
N GLU A 14 -19.18 4.49 -4.71
CA GLU A 14 -19.06 5.33 -5.90
C GLU A 14 -17.63 5.43 -6.46
N ILE A 15 -16.85 4.32 -6.42
CA ILE A 15 -15.48 4.25 -6.91
C ILE A 15 -15.39 3.50 -8.24
N ALA A 16 -14.49 3.94 -9.11
CA ALA A 16 -14.38 3.44 -10.49
C ALA A 16 -14.15 1.92 -10.57
N CYS A 17 -13.31 1.37 -9.69
CA CYS A 17 -13.01 -0.06 -9.68
C CYS A 17 -14.22 -0.94 -9.27
N VAL A 18 -15.16 -0.42 -8.51
CA VAL A 18 -16.43 -1.13 -8.21
C VAL A 18 -17.42 -0.96 -9.35
N LYS A 19 -17.56 0.25 -9.88
CA LYS A 19 -18.47 0.55 -11.00
C LYS A 19 -18.11 -0.16 -12.31
N ALA A 20 -16.87 -0.64 -12.44
CA ALA A 20 -16.44 -1.42 -13.60
C ALA A 20 -17.10 -2.82 -13.68
N PHE A 21 -17.71 -3.29 -12.58
CA PHE A 21 -18.32 -4.61 -12.48
C PHE A 21 -19.84 -4.54 -12.31
N LYS A 22 -20.52 -5.56 -12.83
CA LYS A 22 -21.95 -5.74 -12.57
C LYS A 22 -22.16 -6.21 -11.14
N GLU A 23 -23.32 -5.91 -10.59
CA GLU A 23 -23.71 -6.36 -9.23
C GLU A 23 -23.56 -7.88 -9.05
N SER A 24 -23.93 -8.67 -10.07
CA SER A 24 -23.78 -10.13 -10.05
C SER A 24 -22.33 -10.58 -9.95
N GLU A 25 -21.39 -9.85 -10.57
CA GLU A 25 -19.96 -10.14 -10.53
C GLU A 25 -19.39 -9.80 -9.13
N ILE A 26 -19.79 -8.68 -8.56
CA ILE A 26 -19.39 -8.29 -7.20
C ILE A 26 -19.89 -9.32 -6.17
N LYS A 27 -21.13 -9.79 -6.29
CA LYS A 27 -21.69 -10.86 -5.45
C LYS A 27 -20.91 -12.18 -5.61
N MET A 28 -20.50 -12.50 -6.83
CA MET A 28 -19.65 -13.65 -7.10
C MET A 28 -18.27 -13.51 -6.44
N PHE A 29 -17.60 -12.36 -6.58
CA PHE A 29 -16.31 -12.09 -5.93
C PHE A 29 -16.41 -12.15 -4.41
N HIS A 30 -17.48 -11.61 -3.83
CA HIS A 30 -17.72 -11.72 -2.39
C HIS A 30 -17.86 -13.18 -1.94
N THR A 31 -18.60 -14.00 -2.71
CA THR A 31 -18.75 -15.43 -2.42
C THR A 31 -17.41 -16.17 -2.53
N MET A 32 -16.60 -15.85 -3.55
CA MET A 32 -15.27 -16.42 -3.73
C MET A 32 -14.36 -16.06 -2.54
N TRP A 33 -14.36 -14.79 -2.13
CA TRP A 33 -13.61 -14.32 -0.97
C TRP A 33 -14.03 -15.04 0.32
N GLN A 34 -15.32 -15.13 0.62
CA GLN A 34 -15.82 -15.84 1.80
C GLN A 34 -15.42 -17.30 1.85
N LYS A 35 -15.35 -17.97 0.69
CA LYS A 35 -14.98 -19.38 0.57
C LYS A 35 -13.47 -19.61 0.39
N GLY A 36 -12.67 -18.56 0.32
CA GLY A 36 -11.24 -18.64 0.01
C GLY A 36 -10.92 -19.17 -1.38
N LEU A 37 -11.88 -19.09 -2.32
CA LEU A 37 -11.72 -19.59 -3.69
C LEU A 37 -10.98 -18.55 -4.54
N ASN A 38 -9.79 -18.91 -5.05
CA ASN A 38 -8.92 -18.00 -5.82
C ASN A 38 -8.63 -16.65 -5.10
N SER A 39 -8.68 -16.66 -3.77
CA SER A 39 -8.48 -15.49 -2.92
C SER A 39 -7.45 -15.79 -1.84
N PRO A 40 -6.19 -16.09 -2.22
CA PRO A 40 -5.14 -16.37 -1.25
C PRO A 40 -4.86 -15.12 -0.40
N LEU A 41 -4.59 -15.34 0.89
CA LEU A 41 -4.09 -14.28 1.75
C LEU A 41 -2.69 -13.87 1.29
N THR A 42 -2.42 -12.58 1.33
CA THR A 42 -1.11 -12.02 0.96
C THR A 42 -0.68 -10.96 1.98
N SER A 43 0.62 -10.95 2.27
CA SER A 43 1.29 -9.87 3.00
C SER A 43 2.10 -8.95 2.08
N SER A 44 1.91 -9.07 0.77
CA SER A 44 2.66 -8.29 -0.22
C SER A 44 2.23 -6.83 -0.24
N VAL A 45 3.16 -5.95 0.12
CA VAL A 45 2.98 -4.49 0.01
C VAL A 45 2.81 -4.07 -1.45
N GLY A 46 3.44 -4.77 -2.41
CA GLY A 46 3.23 -4.54 -3.84
C GLY A 46 1.76 -4.72 -4.26
N ARG A 47 1.08 -5.78 -3.77
CA ARG A 47 -0.36 -5.96 -4.01
C ARG A 47 -1.21 -4.86 -3.39
N LEU A 48 -0.75 -4.27 -2.27
CA LEU A 48 -1.42 -3.11 -1.68
C LEU A 48 -1.27 -1.87 -2.56
N PHE A 49 -0.10 -1.64 -3.17
CA PHE A 49 0.09 -0.59 -4.18
C PHE A 49 -0.88 -0.77 -5.36
N ASP A 50 -1.05 -1.99 -5.86
CA ASP A 50 -1.98 -2.29 -6.94
C ASP A 50 -3.43 -1.93 -6.57
N ALA A 51 -3.85 -2.31 -5.37
CA ALA A 51 -5.19 -1.98 -4.86
C ALA A 51 -5.39 -0.45 -4.74
N VAL A 52 -4.40 0.26 -4.19
CA VAL A 52 -4.45 1.72 -4.02
C VAL A 52 -4.50 2.45 -5.36
N ALA A 53 -3.70 2.02 -6.35
CA ALA A 53 -3.76 2.59 -7.70
C ALA A 53 -5.14 2.43 -8.34
N SER A 54 -5.79 1.29 -8.09
CA SER A 54 -7.16 1.03 -8.55
C SER A 54 -8.20 1.88 -7.81
N PHE A 55 -8.11 2.01 -6.48
CA PHE A 55 -9.01 2.87 -5.69
C PHE A 55 -8.89 4.34 -6.07
N ALA A 56 -7.68 4.81 -6.32
CA ALA A 56 -7.42 6.18 -6.75
C ALA A 56 -7.79 6.45 -8.23
N ASN A 57 -8.30 5.44 -8.95
CA ASN A 57 -8.60 5.52 -10.38
C ASN A 57 -7.39 6.01 -11.20
N ILE A 58 -6.21 5.44 -10.90
CA ILE A 58 -4.95 5.75 -11.59
C ILE A 58 -4.66 4.66 -12.61
N LEU A 59 -4.67 3.40 -12.17
CA LEU A 59 -4.35 2.25 -13.00
C LEU A 59 -5.18 1.03 -12.55
N HIS A 60 -5.84 0.36 -13.49
CA HIS A 60 -6.63 -0.84 -13.23
C HIS A 60 -6.01 -2.10 -13.85
N ILE A 61 -5.19 -1.95 -14.88
CA ILE A 61 -4.51 -3.03 -15.60
C ILE A 61 -3.05 -2.62 -15.76
N GLN A 62 -2.15 -3.45 -15.30
CA GLN A 62 -0.71 -3.22 -15.42
C GLN A 62 -0.19 -3.77 -16.74
N SER A 63 0.77 -3.07 -17.36
CA SER A 63 1.51 -3.50 -18.53
C SER A 63 2.82 -4.22 -18.14
N TYR A 64 3.34 -3.94 -16.95
CA TYR A 64 4.55 -4.55 -16.40
C TYR A 64 4.55 -4.51 -14.87
N GLU A 65 5.38 -5.34 -14.24
CA GLU A 65 5.49 -5.42 -12.78
C GLU A 65 6.05 -4.11 -12.19
N GLY A 66 5.39 -3.60 -11.14
CA GLY A 66 5.78 -2.36 -10.45
C GLY A 66 5.26 -1.07 -11.08
N GLU A 67 4.52 -1.12 -12.20
CA GLU A 67 3.95 0.06 -12.83
C GLU A 67 3.11 0.91 -11.86
N THR A 68 2.32 0.27 -11.00
CA THR A 68 1.48 0.96 -10.00
C THR A 68 2.31 1.77 -9.02
N GLY A 69 3.48 1.28 -8.63
CA GLY A 69 4.40 2.00 -7.75
C GLY A 69 4.89 3.31 -8.38
N LEU A 70 5.27 3.27 -9.66
CA LEU A 70 5.68 4.45 -10.43
C LEU A 70 4.53 5.44 -10.64
N GLN A 71 3.34 4.93 -10.94
CA GLN A 71 2.15 5.78 -11.14
C GLN A 71 1.73 6.49 -9.85
N ILE A 72 1.74 5.80 -8.71
CA ILE A 72 1.45 6.40 -7.40
C ILE A 72 2.50 7.47 -7.06
N GLU A 73 3.77 7.22 -7.35
CA GLU A 73 4.87 8.15 -7.10
C GLU A 73 4.70 9.49 -7.85
N GLN A 74 4.17 9.47 -9.08
CA GLN A 74 3.91 10.68 -9.87
C GLN A 74 2.89 11.62 -9.21
N TYR A 75 1.99 11.08 -8.39
CA TYR A 75 0.99 11.87 -7.67
C TYR A 75 1.45 12.26 -6.25
N TYR A 76 2.65 11.87 -5.82
CA TYR A 76 3.15 12.23 -4.50
C TYR A 76 3.44 13.73 -4.40
N ASP A 77 2.88 14.36 -3.39
CA ASP A 77 3.10 15.76 -3.06
C ASP A 77 3.70 15.85 -1.64
N LYS A 78 4.97 16.25 -1.56
CA LYS A 78 5.71 16.37 -0.30
C LYS A 78 5.13 17.38 0.69
N THR A 79 4.23 18.26 0.24
CA THR A 79 3.56 19.22 1.13
C THR A 79 2.43 18.56 1.94
N ILE A 80 1.98 17.39 1.48
CA ILE A 80 0.99 16.57 2.19
C ILE A 80 1.74 15.67 3.17
N THR A 81 1.71 16.01 4.45
CA THR A 81 2.44 15.29 5.51
C THR A 81 1.57 14.31 6.30
N GLN A 82 0.27 14.33 6.07
CA GLN A 82 -0.67 13.44 6.76
C GLN A 82 -0.51 11.99 6.30
N SER A 83 -0.89 11.07 7.18
CA SER A 83 -1.04 9.64 6.92
C SER A 83 -2.48 9.20 7.20
N TYR A 84 -2.86 8.04 6.68
CA TYR A 84 -4.09 7.36 7.06
C TYR A 84 -3.94 6.66 8.42
N ALA A 85 -5.04 6.43 9.10
CA ALA A 85 -5.06 5.64 10.32
C ALA A 85 -4.85 4.14 10.02
N TYR A 86 -4.10 3.47 10.88
CA TYR A 86 -3.91 2.03 10.90
C TYR A 86 -3.70 1.57 12.34
N GLU A 87 -3.74 0.28 12.57
CA GLU A 87 -3.43 -0.31 13.86
C GLU A 87 -2.41 -1.45 13.67
N ILE A 88 -1.55 -1.65 14.66
CA ILE A 88 -0.68 -2.82 14.74
C ILE A 88 -1.19 -3.65 15.92
N ILE A 89 -1.77 -4.81 15.60
CA ILE A 89 -2.35 -5.72 16.58
C ILE A 89 -1.49 -6.99 16.56
N GLU A 90 -0.77 -7.25 17.66
CA GLU A 90 0.22 -8.32 17.71
C GLU A 90 1.24 -8.17 16.56
N ASP A 91 1.30 -9.14 15.64
CA ASP A 91 2.20 -9.14 14.49
C ASP A 91 1.50 -8.78 13.17
N LYS A 92 0.29 -8.20 13.24
CA LYS A 92 -0.52 -7.86 12.07
C LYS A 92 -0.78 -6.37 11.97
N ILE A 93 -0.70 -5.86 10.76
CA ILE A 93 -1.08 -4.48 10.43
C ILE A 93 -2.53 -4.50 9.95
N GLU A 94 -3.41 -3.85 10.70
CA GLU A 94 -4.82 -3.70 10.36
C GLU A 94 -5.02 -2.43 9.52
N LEU A 95 -5.45 -2.60 8.28
CA LEU A 95 -5.55 -1.53 7.29
C LEU A 95 -6.98 -1.08 7.00
N SER A 96 -7.99 -1.64 7.68
CA SER A 96 -9.40 -1.31 7.41
C SER A 96 -9.70 0.17 7.56
N PHE A 97 -9.09 0.83 8.54
CA PHE A 97 -9.23 2.29 8.73
C PHE A 97 -8.64 3.07 7.56
N MET A 98 -7.45 2.68 7.09
CA MET A 98 -6.83 3.30 5.91
C MET A 98 -7.74 3.17 4.69
N ILE A 99 -8.25 1.97 4.41
CA ILE A 99 -9.13 1.72 3.26
C ILE A 99 -10.42 2.55 3.34
N LYS A 100 -11.05 2.61 4.52
CA LYS A 100 -12.26 3.40 4.75
C LYS A 100 -12.05 4.89 4.53
N GLN A 101 -10.95 5.44 5.02
CA GLN A 101 -10.62 6.85 4.81
C GLN A 101 -10.27 7.15 3.35
N MET A 102 -9.48 6.27 2.71
CA MET A 102 -9.03 6.43 1.34
C MET A 102 -10.20 6.47 0.34
N ILE A 103 -11.22 5.63 0.52
CA ILE A 103 -12.39 5.58 -0.38
C ILE A 103 -13.21 6.88 -0.34
N LEU A 104 -13.17 7.62 0.77
CA LEU A 104 -13.84 8.91 0.89
C LEU A 104 -13.06 10.05 0.24
N GLU A 105 -11.77 9.83 -0.03
CA GLU A 105 -10.89 10.83 -0.65
C GLU A 105 -11.09 10.82 -2.17
N LYS A 106 -11.15 12.02 -2.79
CA LYS A 106 -11.33 12.17 -4.24
C LYS A 106 -10.09 12.66 -4.96
N ASP A 107 -9.18 13.30 -4.24
CA ASP A 107 -7.95 13.85 -4.81
C ASP A 107 -6.86 12.76 -4.84
N LYS A 108 -6.41 12.44 -6.05
CA LYS A 108 -5.34 11.46 -6.28
C LYS A 108 -4.04 11.80 -5.55
N LYS A 109 -3.68 13.09 -5.47
CA LYS A 109 -2.49 13.53 -4.74
C LYS A 109 -2.63 13.25 -3.25
N GLN A 110 -3.79 13.53 -2.67
CA GLN A 110 -4.09 13.23 -1.27
C GLN A 110 -3.99 11.71 -1.03
N ILE A 111 -4.63 10.91 -1.87
CA ILE A 111 -4.61 9.44 -1.73
C ILE A 111 -3.17 8.91 -1.78
N CYS A 112 -2.42 9.26 -2.83
CA CYS A 112 -1.08 8.73 -3.04
C CYS A 112 -0.09 9.19 -1.97
N SER A 113 -0.13 10.48 -1.60
CA SER A 113 0.79 11.03 -0.60
C SER A 113 0.52 10.47 0.78
N LYS A 114 -0.73 10.46 1.22
CA LYS A 114 -1.12 9.86 2.51
C LYS A 114 -0.78 8.37 2.54
N PHE A 115 -1.00 7.64 1.44
CA PHE A 115 -0.65 6.22 1.35
C PHE A 115 0.85 5.98 1.53
N ILE A 116 1.71 6.68 0.77
CA ILE A 116 3.18 6.54 0.90
C ILE A 116 3.63 6.93 2.31
N ASN A 117 3.08 8.02 2.87
CA ASN A 117 3.36 8.43 4.24
C ASN A 117 2.94 7.38 5.26
N THR A 118 1.78 6.73 5.04
CA THR A 118 1.29 5.65 5.91
C THR A 118 2.23 4.45 5.88
N ILE A 119 2.65 3.98 4.70
CA ILE A 119 3.62 2.88 4.59
C ILE A 119 4.93 3.24 5.26
N GLY A 120 5.42 4.46 5.04
CA GLY A 120 6.61 4.96 5.73
C GLY A 120 6.47 4.95 7.25
N GLN A 121 5.32 5.39 7.78
CA GLN A 121 5.06 5.41 9.22
C GLN A 121 4.94 4.00 9.81
N ILE A 122 4.27 3.07 9.12
CA ILE A 122 4.20 1.65 9.53
C ILE A 122 5.61 1.06 9.67
N ILE A 123 6.48 1.28 8.69
CA ILE A 123 7.86 0.78 8.72
C ILE A 123 8.63 1.38 9.90
N LEU A 124 8.46 2.66 10.18
CA LEU A 124 9.07 3.32 11.34
C LEU A 124 8.57 2.74 12.65
N ASP A 125 7.26 2.56 12.80
CA ASP A 125 6.67 2.04 14.02
C ASP A 125 7.11 0.60 14.29
N ILE A 126 7.12 -0.27 13.26
CA ILE A 126 7.67 -1.63 13.38
C ILE A 126 9.16 -1.57 13.74
N SER A 127 9.95 -0.72 13.10
CA SER A 127 11.37 -0.58 13.41
C SER A 127 11.62 -0.15 14.86
N ASN A 128 10.70 0.66 15.42
CA ASN A 128 10.78 1.12 16.79
C ASN A 128 10.44 0.04 17.84
N LEU A 129 9.75 -1.03 17.43
CA LEU A 129 9.56 -2.22 18.28
C LEU A 129 10.87 -3.03 18.43
N HIS A 130 11.81 -2.87 17.49
CA HIS A 130 13.08 -3.61 17.42
C HIS A 130 14.30 -2.66 17.42
N LYS A 131 14.39 -1.79 18.42
CA LYS A 131 15.41 -0.71 18.46
C LYS A 131 16.83 -1.22 18.52
N ASP A 132 17.06 -2.41 19.05
CA ASP A 132 18.37 -3.03 19.22
C ASP A 132 18.89 -3.69 17.92
N LEU A 133 18.08 -3.76 16.88
CA LEU A 133 18.44 -4.38 15.61
C LEU A 133 18.67 -3.33 14.51
N PRO A 134 19.66 -3.53 13.63
CA PRO A 134 19.83 -2.72 12.43
C PRO A 134 18.68 -2.98 11.48
N ILE A 135 18.35 -1.97 10.66
CA ILE A 135 17.29 -2.03 9.67
C ILE A 135 17.90 -2.35 8.32
N VAL A 136 17.35 -3.35 7.62
CA VAL A 136 17.75 -3.66 6.24
C VAL A 136 16.53 -3.48 5.33
N LEU A 137 16.64 -2.58 4.35
CA LEU A 137 15.59 -2.32 3.36
C LEU A 137 15.86 -3.18 2.11
N GLY A 138 14.97 -4.14 1.83
CA GLY A 138 15.05 -5.04 0.68
C GLY A 138 13.66 -5.33 0.10
N GLY A 139 13.63 -5.75 -1.17
CA GLY A 139 12.40 -6.07 -1.90
C GLY A 139 11.95 -4.97 -2.86
N GLY A 140 11.12 -5.36 -3.85
CA GLY A 140 10.70 -4.52 -4.98
C GLY A 140 9.99 -3.22 -4.61
N VAL A 141 9.34 -3.16 -3.45
CA VAL A 141 8.66 -1.95 -2.96
C VAL A 141 9.64 -0.77 -2.78
N PHE A 142 10.90 -1.04 -2.42
CA PHE A 142 11.91 0.01 -2.25
C PHE A 142 12.52 0.50 -3.58
N GLN A 143 12.04 0.03 -4.72
CA GLN A 143 12.24 0.70 -6.01
C GLN A 143 11.41 1.99 -6.11
N ASN A 144 10.35 2.15 -5.30
CA ASN A 144 9.68 3.42 -5.13
C ASN A 144 10.64 4.40 -4.43
N ARG A 145 11.17 5.33 -5.22
CA ARG A 145 12.20 6.27 -4.77
C ARG A 145 11.69 7.18 -3.67
N THR A 146 10.44 7.64 -3.78
CA THR A 146 9.83 8.54 -2.81
C THR A 146 9.74 7.87 -1.43
N LEU A 147 9.26 6.61 -1.37
CA LEU A 147 9.21 5.85 -0.12
C LEU A 147 10.60 5.64 0.47
N LEU A 148 11.56 5.26 -0.38
CA LEU A 148 12.94 5.02 0.06
C LEU A 148 13.58 6.30 0.63
N GLU A 149 13.48 7.44 -0.07
CA GLU A 149 14.01 8.72 0.37
C GLU A 149 13.35 9.20 1.68
N LEU A 150 12.03 9.02 1.82
CA LEU A 150 11.28 9.32 3.03
C LEU A 150 11.86 8.52 4.22
N LEU A 151 12.04 7.21 4.06
CA LEU A 151 12.57 6.34 5.12
C LEU A 151 14.02 6.67 5.48
N ILE A 152 14.89 6.90 4.48
CA ILE A 152 16.28 7.30 4.70
C ILE A 152 16.34 8.57 5.57
N ASN A 153 15.52 9.57 5.26
CA ASN A 153 15.49 10.82 6.03
C ASN A 153 15.01 10.57 7.46
N LYS A 154 13.93 9.82 7.63
CA LYS A 154 13.37 9.49 8.94
C LYS A 154 14.34 8.68 9.81
N PHE A 155 15.02 7.68 9.25
CA PHE A 155 16.01 6.89 10.00
C PHE A 155 17.24 7.72 10.40
N LYS A 156 17.69 8.65 9.54
CA LYS A 156 18.76 9.60 9.88
C LYS A 156 18.35 10.54 11.02
N GLU A 157 17.13 11.10 10.95
CA GLU A 157 16.58 11.97 12.02
C GLU A 157 16.52 11.25 13.38
N GLN A 158 16.25 9.94 13.38
CA GLN A 158 16.17 9.10 14.58
C GLN A 158 17.52 8.48 14.99
N ASN A 159 18.62 8.77 14.27
CA ASN A 159 19.93 8.14 14.46
C ASN A 159 19.86 6.60 14.45
N ARG A 160 18.99 6.02 13.60
CA ARG A 160 18.85 4.57 13.45
C ARG A 160 19.89 4.04 12.48
N GLU A 161 20.51 2.90 12.83
CA GLU A 161 21.37 2.16 11.92
C GLU A 161 20.51 1.47 10.85
N PHE A 162 20.77 1.76 9.58
CA PHE A 162 20.03 1.18 8.47
C PHE A 162 20.91 0.94 7.26
N TYR A 163 20.51 -0.07 6.47
CA TYR A 163 21.21 -0.51 5.27
C TYR A 163 20.22 -0.67 4.13
N TYR A 164 20.63 -0.32 2.94
CA TYR A 164 19.96 -0.59 1.68
C TYR A 164 20.99 -0.75 0.57
N ASN A 165 20.67 -1.54 -0.44
CA ASN A 165 21.59 -1.72 -1.55
C ASN A 165 21.51 -0.52 -2.50
N LYS A 166 22.67 0.03 -2.87
CA LYS A 166 22.80 1.16 -3.78
C LYS A 166 23.18 0.73 -5.20
N ASP A 167 23.90 -0.38 -5.31
CA ASP A 167 24.58 -0.80 -6.53
C ASP A 167 23.85 -1.96 -7.24
N ILE A 168 23.00 -2.68 -6.51
CA ILE A 168 22.25 -3.82 -7.02
C ILE A 168 20.74 -3.51 -6.87
N PRO A 169 19.89 -3.82 -7.85
CA PRO A 169 18.45 -3.66 -7.71
C PRO A 169 17.91 -4.29 -6.45
N LEU A 170 17.00 -3.59 -5.76
CA LEU A 170 16.39 -4.05 -4.50
C LEU A 170 15.36 -5.17 -4.68
N ASN A 171 15.12 -5.60 -5.93
CA ASN A 171 14.20 -6.68 -6.31
C ASN A 171 14.94 -7.97 -6.67
N ASP A 172 14.19 -8.99 -7.08
CA ASP A 172 14.69 -10.31 -7.46
C ASP A 172 15.71 -10.28 -8.62
N GLY A 173 15.71 -9.21 -9.44
CA GLY A 173 16.72 -8.99 -10.48
C GLY A 173 18.14 -8.79 -9.95
N GLY A 174 18.30 -8.56 -8.65
CA GLY A 174 19.61 -8.50 -7.97
C GLY A 174 20.22 -9.87 -7.63
N ILE A 175 19.49 -10.96 -7.87
CA ILE A 175 19.90 -12.33 -7.52
C ILE A 175 20.38 -13.11 -8.76
N SER A 176 20.24 -12.55 -9.96
CA SER A 176 20.61 -13.17 -11.23
C SER A 176 22.07 -12.96 -11.59
#